data_71ce76e93d2474b6e91b71f9dfe7158f
#
_entry.id   71ce76e93d2474b6e91b71f9dfe7158f
#
_cell.length_a   1.000
_cell.length_b   1.000
_cell.length_c   1.000
_cell.angle_alpha   90.00
_cell.angle_beta   90.00
_cell.angle_gamma   90.00
#
_symmetry.space_group_name_H-M   'P 1'
#
loop_
_entity.id
_entity.type
_entity.pdbx_description
1 polymer ?
#
loop_
_entity_poly.entity_id
_entity_poly.type
_entity_poly.pdbx_seq_one_letter_code
_entity_poly.pdbx_strand_id
1 'polypeptide(L)'
;MIGADGSLSKVRDLANIPIRTWSYNQLAIVTSVVTELPLGKTAFQIFTDTGPIALLPLANGNNEASLIWSTDESYGNKILKQERNELEKELRLKTENKFGEMTFNKEVNSFPLHQLHAKKFYKSRSVLIGDSAHTIHPLAGQGLNLGIADVTELSQLIASAHRNGKNLYDERMLSLYSKKRERESYKMIALMEAFKRGFGSDDLIIKLGRNFAFNVADNVTPLKKKLIKEAAGII
;
A
#
# COMPACT_ATOMS: atom_id res chain seq x y z
N MET A 1 -13.16 -20.70 -10.13
CA MET A 1 -13.46 -19.91 -8.90
C MET A 1 -12.48 -18.75 -8.85
N ILE A 2 -12.94 -17.55 -8.42
CA ILE A 2 -12.07 -16.39 -8.23
C ILE A 2 -11.99 -16.09 -6.72
N GLY A 3 -10.79 -16.11 -6.15
CA GLY A 3 -10.52 -15.71 -4.78
C GLY A 3 -10.24 -14.21 -4.71
N ALA A 4 -11.13 -13.45 -4.07
CA ALA A 4 -11.05 -12.02 -3.83
C ALA A 4 -11.39 -11.70 -2.36
N ASP A 5 -11.08 -12.62 -1.47
CA ASP A 5 -11.54 -12.71 -0.09
C ASP A 5 -10.46 -12.24 0.93
N GLY A 6 -9.52 -11.42 0.45
CA GLY A 6 -8.55 -10.74 1.31
C GLY A 6 -7.36 -11.59 1.74
N SER A 7 -6.54 -11.04 2.61
CA SER A 7 -5.25 -11.64 3.04
C SER A 7 -5.44 -13.00 3.75
N LEU A 8 -6.58 -13.23 4.40
CA LEU A 8 -6.94 -14.49 5.05
C LEU A 8 -7.79 -15.40 4.15
N SER A 9 -7.50 -15.41 2.85
CA SER A 9 -8.27 -16.07 1.81
C SER A 9 -8.52 -17.56 2.06
N LYS A 10 -9.78 -17.93 2.21
CA LYS A 10 -10.23 -19.33 2.27
C LYS A 10 -10.15 -20.00 0.90
N VAL A 11 -10.38 -19.25 -0.18
CA VAL A 11 -10.25 -19.79 -1.56
C VAL A 11 -8.82 -20.23 -1.83
N ARG A 12 -7.84 -19.43 -1.43
CA ARG A 12 -6.41 -19.76 -1.53
C ARG A 12 -6.08 -21.04 -0.76
N ASP A 13 -6.56 -21.13 0.49
CA ASP A 13 -6.26 -22.25 1.38
C ASP A 13 -6.92 -23.54 0.86
N LEU A 14 -8.19 -23.50 0.44
CA LEU A 14 -8.88 -24.63 -0.18
C LEU A 14 -8.24 -25.09 -1.50
N ALA A 15 -7.70 -24.15 -2.27
CA ALA A 15 -6.95 -24.47 -3.48
C ALA A 15 -5.53 -25.00 -3.17
N ASN A 16 -5.12 -25.02 -1.91
CA ASN A 16 -3.76 -25.39 -1.49
C ASN A 16 -2.69 -24.61 -2.29
N ILE A 17 -2.85 -23.29 -2.39
CA ILE A 17 -1.87 -22.39 -2.99
C ILE A 17 -0.94 -21.89 -1.87
N PRO A 18 0.35 -22.26 -1.90
CA PRO A 18 1.27 -21.87 -0.85
C PRO A 18 1.61 -20.37 -0.92
N ILE A 19 1.90 -19.78 0.24
CA ILE A 19 2.27 -18.38 0.38
C ILE A 19 3.70 -18.23 0.92
N ARG A 20 4.26 -17.04 0.72
CA ARG A 20 5.39 -16.51 1.47
C ARG A 20 4.88 -15.34 2.28
N THR A 21 5.17 -15.32 3.55
CA THR A 21 4.80 -14.21 4.44
C THR A 21 6.01 -13.75 5.22
N TRP A 22 6.05 -12.47 5.55
CA TRP A 22 6.98 -11.92 6.54
C TRP A 22 6.37 -10.72 7.23
N SER A 23 6.70 -10.55 8.50
CA SER A 23 6.31 -9.39 9.28
C SER A 23 7.25 -8.23 8.98
N TYR A 24 6.70 -7.02 8.99
CA TYR A 24 7.49 -5.80 8.97
C TYR A 24 7.90 -5.36 10.38
N ASN A 25 7.38 -6.02 11.44
CA ASN A 25 7.47 -5.61 12.84
C ASN A 25 7.00 -4.16 13.01
N GLN A 26 5.94 -3.82 12.30
CA GLN A 26 5.31 -2.51 12.29
C GLN A 26 3.81 -2.63 12.48
N LEU A 27 3.20 -1.57 13.04
CA LEU A 27 1.76 -1.37 13.13
C LEU A 27 1.35 -0.23 12.19
N ALA A 28 0.19 -0.35 11.57
CA ALA A 28 -0.53 0.78 11.00
C ALA A 28 -1.59 1.23 12.00
N ILE A 29 -1.49 2.46 12.47
CA ILE A 29 -2.50 3.16 13.27
C ILE A 29 -3.38 3.91 12.29
N VAL A 30 -4.67 3.65 12.32
CA VAL A 30 -5.65 4.19 11.38
C VAL A 30 -6.80 4.83 12.12
N THR A 31 -7.09 6.09 11.76
CA THR A 31 -8.26 6.83 12.26
C THR A 31 -8.62 7.94 11.27
N SER A 32 -9.63 8.73 11.59
CA SER A 32 -9.94 9.97 10.89
C SER A 32 -9.61 11.15 11.79
N VAL A 33 -9.03 12.20 11.21
CA VAL A 33 -8.60 13.40 11.92
C VAL A 33 -9.25 14.65 11.34
N VAL A 34 -9.52 15.61 12.21
CA VAL A 34 -9.85 16.99 11.85
C VAL A 34 -8.65 17.86 12.15
N THR A 35 -8.24 18.68 11.21
CA THR A 35 -7.10 19.58 11.32
C THR A 35 -7.58 21.03 11.44
N GLU A 36 -6.85 21.86 12.17
CA GLU A 36 -7.12 23.30 12.28
C GLU A 36 -6.89 24.00 10.94
N LEU A 37 -5.76 23.71 10.29
CA LEU A 37 -5.41 24.24 8.98
C LEU A 37 -5.80 23.24 7.88
N PRO A 38 -6.32 23.71 6.72
CA PRO A 38 -6.82 22.84 5.67
C PRO A 38 -5.72 22.05 4.96
N LEU A 39 -5.97 20.78 4.71
CA LEU A 39 -5.15 19.95 3.80
C LEU A 39 -5.46 20.25 2.34
N GLY A 40 -6.65 20.78 2.05
CA GLY A 40 -7.16 20.93 0.69
C GLY A 40 -7.41 19.58 0.02
N LYS A 41 -7.00 19.46 -1.25
CA LYS A 41 -7.17 18.24 -2.07
C LYS A 41 -5.86 17.47 -2.26
N THR A 42 -4.87 17.70 -1.41
CA THR A 42 -3.53 17.12 -1.55
C THR A 42 -3.28 16.12 -0.45
N ALA A 43 -2.94 14.89 -0.81
CA ALA A 43 -2.45 13.90 0.14
C ALA A 43 -1.08 14.34 0.67
N PHE A 44 -0.90 14.24 1.97
CA PHE A 44 0.34 14.56 2.65
C PHE A 44 0.97 13.30 3.22
N GLN A 45 2.28 13.17 3.06
CA GLN A 45 3.05 12.11 3.69
C GLN A 45 4.38 12.63 4.19
N ILE A 46 4.74 12.23 5.40
CA ILE A 46 6.04 12.49 6.02
C ILE A 46 6.66 11.17 6.46
N PHE A 47 7.98 11.05 6.30
CA PHE A 47 8.75 9.92 6.81
C PHE A 47 9.42 10.34 8.10
N THR A 48 8.99 9.72 9.19
CA THR A 48 9.56 9.96 10.52
C THR A 48 10.59 8.88 10.88
N ASP A 49 11.29 9.08 11.96
CA ASP A 49 12.25 8.13 12.55
C ASP A 49 11.62 6.75 12.87
N THR A 50 10.33 6.73 13.22
CA THR A 50 9.60 5.51 13.57
C THR A 50 8.77 4.93 12.41
N GLY A 51 8.66 5.65 11.29
CA GLY A 51 7.93 5.24 10.11
C GLY A 51 7.10 6.37 9.47
N PRO A 52 6.41 6.11 8.36
CA PRO A 52 5.67 7.12 7.63
C PRO A 52 4.31 7.43 8.26
N ILE A 53 3.94 8.71 8.18
CA ILE A 53 2.60 9.22 8.49
C ILE A 53 1.99 9.76 7.20
N ALA A 54 0.79 9.33 6.86
CA ALA A 54 0.03 9.83 5.72
C ALA A 54 -1.31 10.42 6.18
N LEU A 55 -1.65 11.59 5.64
CA LEU A 55 -2.94 12.24 5.77
C LEU A 55 -3.59 12.31 4.39
N LEU A 56 -4.70 11.62 4.22
CA LEU A 56 -5.43 11.52 2.97
C LEU A 56 -6.72 12.32 3.08
N PRO A 57 -6.90 13.42 2.32
CA PRO A 57 -8.10 14.25 2.39
C PRO A 57 -9.36 13.44 2.15
N LEU A 58 -10.38 13.66 2.98
CA LEU A 58 -11.71 13.08 2.82
C LEU A 58 -12.64 14.05 2.07
N ALA A 59 -13.68 13.50 1.44
CA ALA A 59 -14.61 14.30 0.63
C ALA A 59 -15.49 15.25 1.46
N ASN A 60 -15.55 15.08 2.78
CA ASN A 60 -16.48 15.78 3.67
C ASN A 60 -16.01 17.20 4.08
N GLY A 61 -14.87 17.66 3.63
CA GLY A 61 -14.36 18.99 3.97
C GLY A 61 -12.87 19.14 3.72
N ASN A 62 -12.41 20.40 3.78
CA ASN A 62 -10.98 20.70 3.54
C ASN A 62 -10.07 20.33 4.73
N ASN A 63 -10.67 20.06 5.89
CA ASN A 63 -9.97 19.85 7.15
C ASN A 63 -10.07 18.41 7.67
N GLU A 64 -10.77 17.52 6.96
CA GLU A 64 -10.88 16.12 7.35
C GLU A 64 -9.93 15.24 6.53
N ALA A 65 -9.23 14.35 7.21
CA ALA A 65 -8.33 13.39 6.57
C ALA A 65 -8.42 12.01 7.23
N SER A 66 -8.20 10.98 6.42
CA SER A 66 -7.84 9.67 6.93
C SER A 66 -6.36 9.68 7.31
N LEU A 67 -6.07 9.33 8.56
CA LEU A 67 -4.72 9.12 9.06
C LEU A 67 -4.32 7.66 8.85
N ILE A 68 -3.15 7.45 8.28
CA ILE A 68 -2.44 6.17 8.25
C ILE A 68 -1.05 6.41 8.81
N TRP A 69 -0.81 5.98 10.04
CA TRP A 69 0.47 6.11 10.71
C TRP A 69 1.11 4.73 10.84
N SER A 70 2.04 4.43 9.96
CA SER A 70 2.85 3.22 10.06
C SER A 70 4.04 3.49 10.97
N THR A 71 4.23 2.63 11.97
CA THR A 71 5.31 2.82 12.95
C THR A 71 5.82 1.48 13.45
N ASP A 72 7.00 1.48 14.06
CA ASP A 72 7.53 0.29 14.69
C ASP A 72 6.57 -0.25 15.76
N GLU A 73 6.43 -1.57 15.83
CA GLU A 73 5.44 -2.21 16.69
C GLU A 73 5.63 -1.86 18.16
N SER A 74 6.88 -1.77 18.64
CA SER A 74 7.19 -1.39 20.02
C SER A 74 6.75 0.04 20.35
N TYR A 75 7.04 0.97 19.44
CA TYR A 75 6.64 2.37 19.59
C TYR A 75 5.12 2.52 19.45
N GLY A 76 4.50 1.89 18.44
CA GLY A 76 3.07 1.92 18.23
C GLY A 76 2.30 1.40 19.45
N ASN A 77 2.71 0.27 20.02
CA ASN A 77 2.12 -0.28 21.25
C ASN A 77 2.30 0.63 22.47
N LYS A 78 3.37 1.42 22.51
CA LYS A 78 3.59 2.41 23.57
C LYS A 78 2.62 3.58 23.44
N ILE A 79 2.53 4.18 22.26
CA ILE A 79 1.70 5.38 22.05
C ILE A 79 0.20 5.09 22.09
N LEU A 80 -0.23 3.90 21.68
CA LEU A 80 -1.63 3.47 21.75
C LEU A 80 -2.14 3.27 23.19
N LYS A 81 -1.26 3.19 24.19
CA LYS A 81 -1.63 3.15 25.62
C LYS A 81 -1.79 4.52 26.25
N GLN A 82 -1.42 5.57 25.54
CA GLN A 82 -1.52 6.94 26.01
C GLN A 82 -2.98 7.43 25.95
N GLU A 83 -3.26 8.49 26.71
CA GLU A 83 -4.51 9.22 26.58
C GLU A 83 -4.63 9.80 25.16
N ARG A 84 -5.86 9.92 24.67
CA ARG A 84 -6.15 10.41 23.31
C ARG A 84 -5.47 11.75 23.02
N ASN A 85 -5.52 12.68 23.94
CA ASN A 85 -4.92 14.01 23.81
C ASN A 85 -3.39 13.95 23.62
N GLU A 86 -2.73 13.00 24.29
CA GLU A 86 -1.29 12.81 24.14
C GLU A 86 -0.94 12.22 22.77
N LEU A 87 -1.76 11.32 22.28
CA LEU A 87 -1.58 10.73 20.94
C LEU A 87 -1.81 11.79 19.84
N GLU A 88 -2.80 12.66 19.99
CA GLU A 88 -3.07 13.80 19.10
C GLU A 88 -1.89 14.80 19.09
N LYS A 89 -1.36 15.08 20.26
CA LYS A 89 -0.17 15.92 20.42
C LYS A 89 1.08 15.31 19.79
N GLU A 90 1.28 14.01 19.96
CA GLU A 90 2.38 13.28 19.33
C GLU A 90 2.27 13.33 17.80
N LEU A 91 1.07 13.13 17.24
CA LEU A 91 0.81 13.26 15.82
C LEU A 91 1.16 14.66 15.30
N ARG A 92 0.74 15.70 16.04
CA ARG A 92 1.06 17.09 15.70
C ARG A 92 2.57 17.36 15.65
N LEU A 93 3.31 16.89 16.65
CA LEU A 93 4.77 17.02 16.69
C LEU A 93 5.44 16.29 15.54
N LYS A 94 5.04 15.05 15.25
CA LYS A 94 5.58 14.23 14.15
C LYS A 94 5.25 14.81 12.76
N THR A 95 4.19 15.58 12.62
CA THR A 95 3.83 16.30 11.39
C THR A 95 4.38 17.74 11.36
N GLU A 96 5.33 18.06 12.25
CA GLU A 96 6.00 19.36 12.33
C GLU A 96 5.02 20.53 12.50
N ASN A 97 3.90 20.30 13.18
CA ASN A 97 2.82 21.27 13.40
C ASN A 97 2.24 21.88 12.11
N LYS A 98 2.40 21.20 10.98
CA LYS A 98 2.05 21.74 9.65
C LYS A 98 0.56 22.04 9.48
N PHE A 99 -0.30 21.34 10.19
CA PHE A 99 -1.76 21.47 10.09
C PHE A 99 -2.43 22.03 11.34
N GLY A 100 -1.64 22.62 12.25
CA GLY A 100 -2.14 23.16 13.50
C GLY A 100 -2.59 22.06 14.46
N GLU A 101 -3.62 22.37 15.26
CA GLU A 101 -4.23 21.35 16.14
C GLU A 101 -4.89 20.26 15.32
N MET A 102 -4.74 19.02 15.79
CA MET A 102 -5.35 17.84 15.15
C MET A 102 -6.11 17.05 16.20
N THR A 103 -7.37 16.76 15.89
CA THR A 103 -8.24 15.96 16.76
C THR A 103 -8.76 14.74 16.02
N PHE A 104 -8.78 13.60 16.70
CA PHE A 104 -9.41 12.40 16.12
C PHE A 104 -10.93 12.53 16.21
N ASN A 105 -11.62 12.26 15.14
CA ASN A 105 -13.08 12.27 15.10
C ASN A 105 -13.69 10.86 15.04
N LYS A 106 -12.85 9.81 15.01
CA LYS A 106 -13.24 8.40 15.09
C LYS A 106 -12.37 7.63 16.07
N GLU A 107 -12.72 6.38 16.30
CA GLU A 107 -11.90 5.45 17.06
C GLU A 107 -10.57 5.19 16.37
N VAL A 108 -9.55 4.98 17.18
CA VAL A 108 -8.22 4.63 16.71
C VAL A 108 -8.13 3.11 16.60
N ASN A 109 -7.86 2.63 15.40
CA ASN A 109 -7.63 1.21 15.14
C ASN A 109 -6.17 0.97 14.81
N SER A 110 -5.68 -0.23 15.10
CA SER A 110 -4.33 -0.63 14.74
C SER A 110 -4.30 -2.02 14.12
N PHE A 111 -3.42 -2.19 13.15
CA PHE A 111 -3.25 -3.44 12.41
C PHE A 111 -1.76 -3.76 12.26
N PRO A 112 -1.35 -5.01 12.53
CA PRO A 112 0.02 -5.42 12.26
C PRO A 112 0.29 -5.42 10.75
N LEU A 113 1.43 -4.85 10.36
CA LEU A 113 1.84 -4.81 8.96
C LEU A 113 2.62 -6.08 8.63
N HIS A 114 2.11 -6.81 7.68
CA HIS A 114 2.75 -8.00 7.13
C HIS A 114 2.69 -7.99 5.61
N GLN A 115 3.62 -8.68 5.02
CA GLN A 115 3.56 -8.96 3.59
C GLN A 115 3.15 -10.40 3.38
N LEU A 116 2.36 -10.60 2.35
CA LEU A 116 1.94 -11.91 1.86
C LEU A 116 2.11 -11.94 0.34
N HIS A 117 2.61 -13.03 -0.17
CA HIS A 117 2.68 -13.28 -1.61
C HIS A 117 2.41 -14.76 -1.89
N ALA A 118 1.37 -15.05 -2.66
CA ALA A 118 1.09 -16.39 -3.13
C ALA A 118 2.18 -16.82 -4.13
N LYS A 119 2.67 -18.06 -4.01
CA LYS A 119 3.69 -18.60 -4.92
C LYS A 119 3.20 -18.73 -6.36
N LYS A 120 1.88 -18.84 -6.52
CA LYS A 120 1.15 -18.86 -7.79
C LYS A 120 -0.16 -18.14 -7.60
N PHE A 121 -0.63 -17.42 -8.62
CA PHE A 121 -1.93 -16.74 -8.56
C PHE A 121 -3.06 -17.59 -9.13
N TYR A 122 -2.78 -18.82 -9.54
CA TYR A 122 -3.79 -19.79 -9.91
C TYR A 122 -3.35 -21.22 -9.52
N LYS A 123 -4.33 -22.09 -9.37
CA LYS A 123 -4.13 -23.54 -9.30
C LYS A 123 -5.42 -24.22 -9.76
N SER A 124 -5.29 -25.15 -10.72
CA SER A 124 -6.44 -25.83 -11.34
C SER A 124 -7.47 -24.80 -11.86
N ARG A 125 -8.70 -24.81 -11.33
CA ARG A 125 -9.79 -23.91 -11.71
C ARG A 125 -9.98 -22.73 -10.76
N SER A 126 -9.02 -22.46 -9.89
CA SER A 126 -9.04 -21.34 -8.94
C SER A 126 -7.99 -20.32 -9.31
N VAL A 127 -8.34 -19.03 -9.26
CA VAL A 127 -7.45 -17.88 -9.51
C VAL A 127 -7.60 -16.87 -8.39
N LEU A 128 -6.52 -16.23 -7.98
CA LEU A 128 -6.47 -15.24 -6.91
C LEU A 128 -6.28 -13.84 -7.48
N ILE A 129 -6.92 -12.85 -6.86
CA ILE A 129 -6.79 -11.42 -7.16
C ILE A 129 -6.69 -10.60 -5.87
N GLY A 130 -6.01 -9.44 -5.93
CA GLY A 130 -5.86 -8.55 -4.79
C GLY A 130 -5.18 -9.21 -3.59
N ASP A 131 -5.60 -8.87 -2.39
CA ASP A 131 -4.96 -9.32 -1.15
C ASP A 131 -5.00 -10.83 -0.93
N SER A 132 -5.88 -11.56 -1.61
CA SER A 132 -5.86 -13.03 -1.61
C SER A 132 -4.61 -13.59 -2.29
N ALA A 133 -4.04 -12.85 -3.26
CA ALA A 133 -2.82 -13.19 -3.99
C ALA A 133 -1.58 -12.50 -3.40
N HIS A 134 -1.70 -11.23 -3.03
CA HIS A 134 -0.57 -10.41 -2.55
C HIS A 134 -1.04 -9.29 -1.64
N THR A 135 -0.48 -9.20 -0.47
CA THR A 135 -0.60 -8.05 0.45
C THR A 135 0.75 -7.36 0.51
N ILE A 136 0.78 -6.07 0.25
CA ILE A 136 2.01 -5.27 0.23
C ILE A 136 1.98 -4.19 1.31
N HIS A 137 3.14 -3.64 1.66
CA HIS A 137 3.24 -2.54 2.62
C HIS A 137 2.45 -1.32 2.13
N PRO A 138 1.66 -0.65 2.98
CA PRO A 138 0.79 0.47 2.58
C PRO A 138 1.52 1.79 2.31
N LEU A 139 2.85 1.78 2.16
CA LEU A 139 3.72 2.96 2.00
C LEU A 139 3.24 3.99 0.96
N ALA A 140 2.57 3.56 -0.09
CA ALA A 140 2.09 4.44 -1.15
C ALA A 140 0.62 4.17 -1.54
N GLY A 141 -0.14 3.46 -0.71
CA GLY A 141 -1.52 3.10 -1.01
C GLY A 141 -1.70 2.19 -2.24
N GLN A 142 -0.63 1.53 -2.70
CA GLN A 142 -0.60 0.79 -3.97
C GLN A 142 -1.30 -0.57 -3.92
N GLY A 143 -1.67 -1.08 -2.75
CA GLY A 143 -2.34 -2.39 -2.62
C GLY A 143 -3.62 -2.48 -3.44
N LEU A 144 -4.50 -1.48 -3.31
CA LEU A 144 -5.75 -1.41 -4.09
C LEU A 144 -5.48 -1.29 -5.60
N ASN A 145 -4.51 -0.47 -6.01
CA ASN A 145 -4.17 -0.30 -7.43
C ASN A 145 -3.67 -1.61 -8.05
N LEU A 146 -2.86 -2.38 -7.32
CA LEU A 146 -2.43 -3.70 -7.74
C LEU A 146 -3.61 -4.67 -7.89
N GLY A 147 -4.53 -4.67 -6.93
CA GLY A 147 -5.75 -5.49 -7.00
C GLY A 147 -6.66 -5.11 -8.17
N ILE A 148 -6.84 -3.81 -8.44
CA ILE A 148 -7.58 -3.33 -9.62
C ILE A 148 -6.91 -3.79 -10.92
N ALA A 149 -5.58 -3.74 -10.98
CA ALA A 149 -4.84 -4.24 -12.15
C ALA A 149 -4.99 -5.75 -12.33
N ASP A 150 -5.10 -6.53 -11.24
CA ASP A 150 -5.42 -7.97 -11.33
C ASP A 150 -6.79 -8.18 -11.94
N VAL A 151 -7.82 -7.45 -11.48
CA VAL A 151 -9.18 -7.53 -12.02
C VAL A 151 -9.19 -7.17 -13.50
N THR A 152 -8.51 -6.07 -13.86
CA THR A 152 -8.45 -5.61 -15.25
C THR A 152 -7.82 -6.65 -16.17
N GLU A 153 -6.67 -7.21 -15.79
CA GLU A 153 -5.98 -8.24 -16.58
C GLU A 153 -6.81 -9.50 -16.71
N LEU A 154 -7.35 -10.00 -15.59
CA LEU A 154 -8.14 -11.23 -15.58
C LEU A 154 -9.43 -11.07 -16.41
N SER A 155 -10.13 -9.94 -16.26
CA SER A 155 -11.37 -9.67 -17.02
C SER A 155 -11.14 -9.58 -18.52
N GLN A 156 -10.04 -8.95 -18.96
CA GLN A 156 -9.65 -8.90 -20.37
C GLN A 156 -9.38 -10.30 -20.95
N LEU A 157 -8.66 -11.15 -20.19
CA LEU A 157 -8.37 -12.52 -20.62
C LEU A 157 -9.63 -13.35 -20.70
N ILE A 158 -10.54 -13.27 -19.71
CA ILE A 158 -11.82 -13.97 -19.70
C ILE A 158 -12.69 -13.51 -20.86
N ALA A 159 -12.81 -12.19 -21.07
CA ALA A 159 -13.62 -11.65 -22.18
C ALA A 159 -13.07 -12.08 -23.56
N SER A 160 -11.75 -12.11 -23.72
CA SER A 160 -11.10 -12.61 -24.93
C SER A 160 -11.37 -14.10 -25.15
N ALA A 161 -11.23 -14.91 -24.10
CA ALA A 161 -11.51 -16.35 -24.18
C ALA A 161 -12.97 -16.61 -24.55
N HIS A 162 -13.91 -15.90 -23.92
CA HIS A 162 -15.34 -16.02 -24.21
C HIS A 162 -15.66 -15.66 -25.65
N ARG A 163 -15.17 -14.53 -26.18
CA ARG A 163 -15.40 -14.11 -27.59
C ARG A 163 -14.85 -15.11 -28.58
N ASN A 164 -13.79 -15.82 -28.24
CA ASN A 164 -13.16 -16.81 -29.12
C ASN A 164 -13.67 -18.25 -28.88
N GLY A 165 -14.74 -18.44 -28.11
CA GLY A 165 -15.29 -19.75 -27.79
C GLY A 165 -14.33 -20.66 -27.02
N LYS A 166 -13.33 -20.11 -26.35
CA LYS A 166 -12.33 -20.85 -25.57
C LYS A 166 -12.83 -21.13 -24.16
N ASN A 167 -12.24 -22.14 -23.56
CA ASN A 167 -12.53 -22.48 -22.18
C ASN A 167 -12.03 -21.41 -21.21
N LEU A 168 -12.90 -20.88 -20.35
CA LEU A 168 -12.59 -19.81 -19.37
C LEU A 168 -11.63 -20.27 -18.25
N TYR A 169 -11.38 -21.56 -18.12
CA TYR A 169 -10.41 -22.13 -17.18
C TYR A 169 -9.24 -22.83 -17.89
N ASP A 170 -8.92 -22.38 -19.12
CA ASP A 170 -7.73 -22.83 -19.82
C ASP A 170 -6.47 -22.53 -18.99
N GLU A 171 -5.72 -23.56 -18.67
CA GLU A 171 -4.49 -23.44 -17.85
C GLU A 171 -3.45 -22.52 -18.49
N ARG A 172 -3.40 -22.44 -19.82
CA ARG A 172 -2.48 -21.52 -20.51
C ARG A 172 -2.85 -20.07 -20.23
N MET A 173 -4.16 -19.75 -20.29
CA MET A 173 -4.68 -18.42 -19.99
C MET A 173 -4.40 -18.05 -18.52
N LEU A 174 -4.73 -18.94 -17.59
CA LEU A 174 -4.50 -18.71 -16.16
C LEU A 174 -3.00 -18.61 -15.82
N SER A 175 -2.15 -19.38 -16.49
CA SER A 175 -0.70 -19.30 -16.35
C SER A 175 -0.14 -17.98 -16.86
N LEU A 176 -0.64 -17.45 -17.97
CA LEU A 176 -0.24 -16.13 -18.49
C LEU A 176 -0.62 -15.01 -17.51
N TYR A 177 -1.87 -15.04 -17.00
CA TYR A 177 -2.30 -14.14 -15.94
C TYR A 177 -1.36 -14.19 -14.74
N SER A 178 -1.16 -15.38 -14.16
CA SER A 178 -0.34 -15.59 -12.98
C SER A 178 1.08 -15.06 -13.16
N LYS A 179 1.76 -15.45 -14.24
CA LYS A 179 3.13 -15.00 -14.52
C LYS A 179 3.25 -13.48 -14.66
N LYS A 180 2.30 -12.84 -15.33
CA LYS A 180 2.29 -11.39 -15.50
C LYS A 180 2.07 -10.70 -14.18
N ARG A 181 1.04 -11.09 -13.42
CA ARG A 181 0.68 -10.45 -12.16
C ARG A 181 1.68 -10.73 -11.03
N GLU A 182 2.22 -11.95 -10.95
CA GLU A 182 3.33 -12.27 -10.04
C GLU A 182 4.53 -11.34 -10.29
N ARG A 183 4.92 -11.15 -11.56
CA ARG A 183 6.03 -10.27 -11.91
C ARG A 183 5.78 -8.82 -11.51
N GLU A 184 4.57 -8.29 -11.78
CA GLU A 184 4.22 -6.91 -11.44
C GLU A 184 4.15 -6.70 -9.92
N SER A 185 3.58 -7.64 -9.17
CA SER A 185 3.56 -7.56 -7.71
C SER A 185 4.97 -7.65 -7.10
N TYR A 186 5.86 -8.50 -7.62
CA TYR A 186 7.26 -8.55 -7.17
C TYR A 186 8.02 -7.24 -7.43
N LYS A 187 7.79 -6.60 -8.58
CA LYS A 187 8.37 -5.27 -8.86
C LYS A 187 7.91 -4.24 -7.83
N MET A 188 6.62 -4.23 -7.52
CA MET A 188 6.07 -3.31 -6.53
C MET A 188 6.63 -3.59 -5.11
N ILE A 189 6.73 -4.85 -4.72
CA ILE A 189 7.36 -5.26 -3.47
C ILE A 189 8.81 -4.77 -3.38
N ALA A 190 9.59 -4.99 -4.44
CA ALA A 190 10.98 -4.54 -4.49
C ALA A 190 11.10 -3.02 -4.41
N LEU A 191 10.19 -2.30 -5.06
CA LEU A 191 10.12 -0.84 -4.99
C LEU A 191 9.80 -0.36 -3.56
N MET A 192 8.78 -0.95 -2.92
CA MET A 192 8.40 -0.60 -1.54
C MET A 192 9.53 -0.90 -0.54
N GLU A 193 10.22 -2.02 -0.71
CA GLU A 193 11.38 -2.37 0.12
C GLU A 193 12.54 -1.40 -0.09
N ALA A 194 12.80 -0.97 -1.33
CA ALA A 194 13.80 0.05 -1.63
C ALA A 194 13.45 1.40 -0.98
N PHE A 195 12.18 1.82 -1.03
CA PHE A 195 11.72 3.01 -0.33
C PHE A 195 11.89 2.87 1.19
N LYS A 196 11.43 1.76 1.78
CA LYS A 196 11.56 1.53 3.22
C LYS A 196 13.03 1.64 3.67
N ARG A 197 13.94 0.98 2.98
CA ARG A 197 15.39 1.04 3.29
C ARG A 197 15.98 2.42 3.05
N GLY A 198 15.62 3.06 1.95
CA GLY A 198 16.12 4.40 1.60
C GLY A 198 15.68 5.49 2.58
N PHE A 199 14.47 5.40 3.11
CA PHE A 199 13.92 6.38 4.06
C PHE A 199 14.19 6.02 5.52
N GLY A 200 14.30 4.74 5.86
CA GLY A 200 14.58 4.26 7.20
C GLY A 200 16.06 4.23 7.57
N SER A 201 16.97 4.57 6.65
CA SER A 201 18.40 4.55 6.91
C SER A 201 18.92 5.90 7.39
N ASP A 202 19.72 5.88 8.45
CA ASP A 202 20.46 7.04 8.96
C ASP A 202 21.84 7.21 8.30
N ASP A 203 22.26 6.28 7.45
CA ASP A 203 23.52 6.34 6.72
C ASP A 203 23.57 7.58 5.82
N LEU A 204 24.65 8.36 5.93
CA LEU A 204 24.87 9.61 5.22
C LEU A 204 24.91 9.40 3.70
N ILE A 205 25.50 8.30 3.23
CA ILE A 205 25.62 7.98 1.80
C ILE A 205 24.23 7.69 1.22
N ILE A 206 23.40 6.93 1.95
CA ILE A 206 22.02 6.62 1.55
C ILE A 206 21.18 7.90 1.53
N LYS A 207 21.31 8.77 2.54
CA LYS A 207 20.62 10.07 2.59
C LYS A 207 21.00 10.97 1.41
N LEU A 208 22.29 11.08 1.10
CA LEU A 208 22.78 11.87 -0.03
C LEU A 208 22.31 11.30 -1.37
N GLY A 209 22.43 9.97 -1.56
CA GLY A 209 21.94 9.29 -2.76
C GLY A 209 20.44 9.45 -2.97
N ARG A 210 19.64 9.35 -1.92
CA ARG A 210 18.20 9.60 -1.93
C ARG A 210 17.88 11.03 -2.36
N ASN A 211 18.51 12.03 -1.73
CA ASN A 211 18.28 13.45 -2.02
C ASN A 211 18.67 13.78 -3.45
N PHE A 212 19.78 13.22 -3.96
CA PHE A 212 20.18 13.36 -5.35
C PHE A 212 19.15 12.73 -6.31
N ALA A 213 18.68 11.51 -6.03
CA ALA A 213 17.68 10.83 -6.86
C ALA A 213 16.36 11.62 -6.92
N PHE A 214 15.90 12.18 -5.79
CA PHE A 214 14.72 13.06 -5.78
C PHE A 214 14.92 14.34 -6.56
N ASN A 215 16.07 14.98 -6.40
CA ASN A 215 16.40 16.19 -7.16
C ASN A 215 16.37 15.91 -8.68
N VAL A 216 16.97 14.81 -9.12
CA VAL A 216 16.92 14.38 -10.53
C VAL A 216 15.48 14.10 -10.95
N ALA A 217 14.71 13.36 -10.16
CA ALA A 217 13.31 13.03 -10.47
C ALA A 217 12.44 14.30 -10.56
N ASP A 218 12.68 15.30 -9.73
CA ASP A 218 11.92 16.55 -9.71
C ASP A 218 12.28 17.46 -10.90
N ASN A 219 13.54 17.53 -11.29
CA ASN A 219 14.02 18.41 -12.35
C ASN A 219 13.94 17.80 -13.75
N VAL A 220 13.84 16.48 -13.89
CA VAL A 220 13.72 15.80 -15.20
C VAL A 220 12.25 15.55 -15.52
N THR A 221 11.62 16.51 -16.18
CA THR A 221 10.19 16.50 -16.51
C THR A 221 9.67 15.18 -17.12
N PRO A 222 10.33 14.52 -18.08
CA PRO A 222 9.87 13.24 -18.62
C PRO A 222 9.84 12.12 -17.56
N LEU A 223 10.87 12.08 -16.69
CA LEU A 223 10.96 11.11 -15.62
C LEU A 223 9.86 11.36 -14.57
N LYS A 224 9.68 12.62 -14.16
CA LYS A 224 8.61 13.03 -13.23
C LYS A 224 7.23 12.63 -13.74
N LYS A 225 6.92 12.93 -15.01
CA LYS A 225 5.64 12.55 -15.63
C LYS A 225 5.44 11.04 -15.66
N LYS A 226 6.49 10.26 -15.93
CA LYS A 226 6.42 8.80 -15.92
C LYS A 226 6.15 8.26 -14.53
N LEU A 227 6.87 8.75 -13.51
CA LEU A 227 6.66 8.35 -12.11
C LEU A 227 5.25 8.70 -11.62
N ILE A 228 4.73 9.88 -11.97
CA ILE A 228 3.36 10.28 -11.61
C ILE A 228 2.33 9.34 -12.26
N LYS A 229 2.49 9.00 -13.56
CA LYS A 229 1.58 8.07 -14.22
C LYS A 229 1.60 6.68 -13.58
N GLU A 230 2.79 6.15 -13.31
CA GLU A 230 2.93 4.85 -12.62
C GLU A 230 2.31 4.88 -11.22
N ALA A 231 2.54 5.95 -10.44
CA ALA A 231 1.94 6.11 -9.11
C ALA A 231 0.41 6.25 -9.17
N ALA A 232 -0.13 6.88 -10.21
CA ALA A 232 -1.57 7.03 -10.43
C ALA A 232 -2.22 5.77 -11.03
N GLY A 233 -1.45 4.72 -11.35
CA GLY A 233 -1.98 3.52 -12.01
C GLY A 233 -2.45 3.76 -13.45
N ILE A 234 -2.00 4.87 -14.07
CA ILE A 234 -2.32 5.22 -15.46
C ILE A 234 -1.22 4.62 -16.33
N ILE A 235 -1.51 3.47 -16.92
CA ILE A 235 -0.62 2.75 -17.86
C ILE A 235 -0.96 3.13 -19.28
#